data_abf09f5f46a9da062b5b6f1b775c9397
#
_entry.id   abf09f5f46a9da062b5b6f1b775c9397
#
_cell.length_a   1.000
_cell.length_b   1.000
_cell.length_c   1.000
_cell.angle_alpha   90.00
_cell.angle_beta   90.00
_cell.angle_gamma   90.00
#
_symmetry.space_group_name_H-M   'P 1'
#
loop_
_entity.id
_entity.type
_entity.pdbx_description
1 polymer ?
#
loop_
_entity_poly.entity_id
_entity_poly.type
_entity_poly.pdbx_seq_one_letter_code
_entity_poly.pdbx_strand_id
1 'polypeptide(L)'
;LLQAPPEPTVRIFKNGVPDKEYPVGTFLQLLPNEAMVKHPRQNFPETNGWEFFDLDLSAQGTKIKTRGEQTVNFHGVKCFSCHQPAIKYDFVCERSHGCAPVPLDDQKIAELQAADPRCPTK
;
A
#
# COMPACT_ATOMS: atom_id res chain seq x y z
N LEU A 1 -2.30 12.10 9.86
CA LEU A 1 -2.69 10.97 9.34
C LEU A 1 -1.79 10.21 8.41
N LEU A 2 -2.19 9.91 7.20
CA LEU A 2 -1.40 9.09 6.30
C LEU A 2 -0.37 9.97 5.61
N GLN A 3 0.85 9.87 6.06
CA GLN A 3 1.93 10.69 5.54
C GLN A 3 2.74 9.93 4.50
N ALA A 4 3.46 10.68 3.67
CA ALA A 4 4.41 10.08 2.74
C ALA A 4 5.45 9.25 3.49
N PRO A 5 5.95 8.17 2.90
CA PRO A 5 6.99 7.38 3.55
C PRO A 5 8.22 8.23 3.83
N PRO A 6 9.03 7.83 4.82
CA PRO A 6 10.28 8.52 5.10
C PRO A 6 11.17 8.58 3.87
N GLU A 7 11.96 9.60 3.76
CA GLU A 7 12.86 9.79 2.62
C GLU A 7 13.75 8.58 2.31
N PRO A 8 14.31 7.87 3.29
CA PRO A 8 15.09 6.67 2.99
C PRO A 8 14.32 5.61 2.23
N THR A 9 13.03 5.47 2.52
CA THR A 9 12.16 4.52 1.81
C THR A 9 12.02 4.92 0.34
N VAL A 10 11.82 6.18 0.08
CA VAL A 10 11.72 6.69 -1.29
C VAL A 10 13.01 6.39 -2.06
N ARG A 11 14.16 6.58 -1.44
CA ARG A 11 15.45 6.32 -2.08
C ARG A 11 15.68 4.86 -2.42
N ILE A 12 15.13 3.93 -1.64
CA ILE A 12 15.27 2.50 -1.92
C ILE A 12 14.76 2.18 -3.33
N PHE A 13 13.69 2.84 -3.75
CA PHE A 13 13.05 2.55 -5.04
C PHE A 13 13.41 3.55 -6.14
N LYS A 14 14.26 4.52 -5.85
CA LYS A 14 14.59 5.55 -6.82
C LYS A 14 15.27 4.99 -8.07
N ASN A 15 16.02 3.93 -7.92
CA ASN A 15 16.72 3.27 -9.02
C ASN A 15 15.96 2.07 -9.58
N GLY A 16 14.73 1.86 -9.14
CA GLY A 16 13.86 0.81 -9.66
C GLY A 16 14.21 -0.61 -9.24
N VAL A 17 15.27 -0.82 -8.47
CA VAL A 17 15.66 -2.14 -8.02
C VAL A 17 16.09 -2.10 -6.55
N PRO A 18 15.13 -2.18 -5.63
CA PRO A 18 15.49 -2.26 -4.23
C PRO A 18 16.05 -3.65 -3.93
N ASP A 19 17.23 -3.68 -3.40
CA ASP A 19 17.85 -4.91 -2.88
C ASP A 19 17.66 -5.02 -1.37
N LYS A 20 16.85 -4.16 -0.78
CA LYS A 20 16.67 -4.05 0.66
C LYS A 20 15.19 -3.94 1.02
N GLU A 21 14.89 -4.32 2.25
CA GLU A 21 13.56 -4.15 2.78
C GLU A 21 13.28 -2.70 3.16
N TYR A 22 12.02 -2.32 3.09
CA TYR A 22 11.57 -1.05 3.65
C TYR A 22 11.80 -1.03 5.16
N PRO A 23 12.14 0.12 5.73
CA PRO A 23 12.29 0.24 7.18
C PRO A 23 11.00 -0.07 7.93
N VAL A 24 11.12 -0.64 9.13
CA VAL A 24 9.99 -0.76 10.05
C VAL A 24 9.40 0.63 10.31
N GLY A 25 8.08 0.72 10.27
CA GLY A 25 7.37 1.99 10.41
C GLY A 25 7.00 2.64 9.08
N THR A 26 7.48 2.09 7.95
CA THR A 26 7.08 2.60 6.65
C THR A 26 5.58 2.44 6.46
N PHE A 27 4.95 3.48 5.97
CA PHE A 27 3.54 3.53 5.64
C PHE A 27 3.39 3.85 4.17
N LEU A 28 2.67 2.99 3.45
CA LEU A 28 2.38 3.20 2.04
C LEU A 28 0.87 3.17 1.83
N GLN A 29 0.38 4.06 1.01
CA GLN A 29 -1.03 4.10 0.63
C GLN A 29 -1.10 4.31 -0.88
N LEU A 30 -1.74 3.37 -1.54
CA LEU A 30 -2.07 3.49 -2.95
C LEU A 30 -3.56 3.25 -3.06
N LEU A 31 -4.25 4.06 -3.81
CA LEU A 31 -5.71 4.13 -3.78
C LEU A 31 -6.17 4.47 -2.35
N PRO A 32 -6.97 5.50 -2.15
CA PRO A 32 -7.15 6.08 -0.81
C PRO A 32 -7.55 5.09 0.28
N ASN A 33 -8.25 4.02 -0.08
CA ASN A 33 -8.78 3.04 0.87
C ASN A 33 -7.89 1.82 1.09
N GLU A 34 -6.70 1.78 0.50
CA GLU A 34 -5.79 0.65 0.67
C GLU A 34 -4.46 1.14 1.24
N ALA A 35 -3.97 0.47 2.28
CA ALA A 35 -2.72 0.86 2.91
C ALA A 35 -1.94 -0.37 3.37
N MET A 36 -0.63 -0.18 3.55
CA MET A 36 0.23 -1.20 4.13
C MET A 36 1.24 -0.54 5.06
N VAL A 37 1.52 -1.20 6.19
CA VAL A 37 2.43 -0.73 7.22
C VAL A 37 3.47 -1.79 7.49
N LYS A 38 4.72 -1.38 7.56
CA LYS A 38 5.84 -2.29 7.83
C LYS A 38 6.05 -2.43 9.34
N HIS A 39 5.92 -3.66 9.83
CA HIS A 39 6.21 -4.06 11.20
C HIS A 39 7.50 -4.88 11.24
N PRO A 40 8.04 -5.20 12.43
CA PRO A 40 9.06 -6.22 12.52
C PRO A 40 8.59 -7.53 11.88
N ARG A 41 9.51 -8.19 11.16
CA ARG A 41 9.19 -9.37 10.36
C ARG A 41 8.48 -10.45 11.16
N GLN A 42 8.86 -10.64 12.42
CA GLN A 42 8.28 -11.68 13.25
C GLN A 42 6.80 -11.49 13.57
N ASN A 43 6.28 -10.27 13.42
CA ASN A 43 4.86 -10.01 13.65
C ASN A 43 3.98 -10.46 12.47
N PHE A 44 4.54 -10.41 11.26
CA PHE A 44 3.86 -10.83 10.03
C PHE A 44 4.87 -11.58 9.16
N PRO A 45 5.25 -12.81 9.53
CA PRO A 45 6.38 -13.48 8.88
C PRO A 45 6.12 -13.85 7.42
N GLU A 46 4.88 -14.13 7.04
CA GLU A 46 4.56 -14.52 5.66
C GLU A 46 4.60 -13.34 4.69
N THR A 47 4.47 -12.14 5.21
CA THR A 47 4.42 -10.92 4.40
C THR A 47 5.62 -10.01 4.63
N ASN A 48 6.70 -10.54 5.19
CA ASN A 48 7.92 -9.78 5.47
C ASN A 48 7.69 -8.59 6.41
N GLY A 49 6.73 -8.72 7.31
CA GLY A 49 6.38 -7.65 8.25
C GLY A 49 5.27 -6.71 7.78
N TRP A 50 4.79 -6.86 6.54
CA TRP A 50 3.73 -5.99 6.05
C TRP A 50 2.37 -6.38 6.61
N GLU A 51 1.67 -5.41 7.18
CA GLU A 51 0.26 -5.50 7.52
C GLU A 51 -0.54 -4.70 6.50
N PHE A 52 -1.59 -5.31 5.96
CA PHE A 52 -2.44 -4.67 4.96
C PHE A 52 -3.72 -4.16 5.61
N PHE A 53 -4.26 -3.08 5.05
CA PHE A 53 -5.46 -2.42 5.57
C PHE A 53 -6.43 -2.14 4.45
N ASP A 54 -7.70 -2.41 4.70
CA ASP A 54 -8.81 -1.87 3.94
C ASP A 54 -9.45 -0.78 4.82
N LEU A 55 -9.56 0.41 4.28
CA LEU A 55 -9.95 1.60 5.05
C LEU A 55 -11.31 2.11 4.61
N ASP A 56 -12.09 2.57 5.58
CA ASP A 56 -13.29 3.37 5.34
C ASP A 56 -12.93 4.83 5.45
N LEU A 57 -13.15 5.57 4.38
CA LEU A 57 -12.82 6.98 4.29
C LEU A 57 -14.08 7.83 4.24
N SER A 58 -14.06 8.94 4.96
CA SER A 58 -15.15 9.92 4.94
C SER A 58 -14.58 11.32 5.16
N ALA A 59 -15.44 12.33 5.04
CA ALA A 59 -15.05 13.70 5.34
C ALA A 59 -14.58 13.87 6.79
N GLN A 60 -14.98 12.97 7.69
CA GLN A 60 -14.60 12.99 9.09
C GLN A 60 -13.28 12.25 9.36
N GLY A 61 -12.72 11.58 8.37
CA GLY A 61 -11.41 10.95 8.50
C GLY A 61 -11.38 9.49 8.06
N THR A 62 -10.50 8.74 8.69
CA THR A 62 -10.18 7.37 8.33
C THR A 62 -10.60 6.42 9.43
N LYS A 63 -11.25 5.33 9.04
CA LYS A 63 -11.50 4.20 9.94
C LYS A 63 -10.93 2.93 9.31
N ILE A 64 -10.44 2.03 10.13
CA ILE A 64 -9.98 0.73 9.66
C ILE A 64 -11.20 -0.16 9.49
N LYS A 65 -11.41 -0.64 8.27
CA LYS A 65 -12.47 -1.59 7.97
C LYS A 65 -12.01 -3.01 8.26
N THR A 66 -10.90 -3.42 7.68
CA THR A 66 -10.23 -4.68 7.99
C THR A 66 -8.73 -4.47 7.99
N ARG A 67 -8.01 -5.35 8.70
CA ARG A 67 -6.56 -5.28 8.79
C ARG A 67 -5.95 -6.67 8.98
N GLY A 68 -4.66 -6.77 8.72
CA GLY A 68 -3.89 -7.98 8.90
C GLY A 68 -3.49 -8.61 7.57
N GLU A 69 -2.74 -9.71 7.66
CA GLU A 69 -2.25 -10.39 6.45
C GLU A 69 -3.35 -11.09 5.66
N GLN A 70 -4.53 -11.29 6.27
CA GLN A 70 -5.67 -11.92 5.62
C GLN A 70 -6.67 -10.91 5.04
N THR A 71 -6.38 -9.63 5.15
CA THR A 71 -7.30 -8.57 4.69
C THR A 71 -7.54 -8.69 3.19
N VAL A 72 -8.78 -8.42 2.78
CA VAL A 72 -9.20 -8.37 1.38
C VAL A 72 -9.58 -6.94 1.01
N ASN A 73 -9.46 -6.62 -0.28
CA ASN A 73 -9.90 -5.33 -0.77
C ASN A 73 -11.41 -5.32 -1.04
N PHE A 74 -11.93 -4.20 -1.54
CA PHE A 74 -13.35 -4.05 -1.81
C PHE A 74 -13.88 -4.97 -2.91
N HIS A 75 -13.01 -5.61 -3.68
CA HIS A 75 -13.38 -6.63 -4.66
C HIS A 75 -13.37 -8.04 -4.06
N GLY A 76 -13.06 -8.18 -2.78
CA GLY A 76 -12.96 -9.48 -2.13
C GLY A 76 -11.66 -10.21 -2.42
N VAL A 77 -10.68 -9.55 -3.02
CA VAL A 77 -9.38 -10.12 -3.34
C VAL A 77 -8.43 -9.86 -2.17
N LYS A 78 -7.75 -10.91 -1.74
CA LYS A 78 -6.77 -10.80 -0.66
C LYS A 78 -5.64 -9.86 -1.09
N CYS A 79 -5.38 -8.83 -0.29
CA CYS A 79 -4.37 -7.81 -0.62
C CYS A 79 -3.02 -8.44 -0.93
N PHE A 80 -2.57 -9.37 -0.11
CA PHE A 80 -1.28 -10.01 -0.30
C PHE A 80 -1.18 -10.80 -1.60
N SER A 81 -2.28 -11.34 -2.13
CA SER A 81 -2.22 -12.11 -3.38
C SER A 81 -1.76 -11.26 -4.55
N CYS A 82 -2.13 -9.99 -4.59
CA CYS A 82 -1.64 -9.07 -5.62
C CYS A 82 -0.18 -8.67 -5.41
N HIS A 83 0.24 -8.58 -4.15
CA HIS A 83 1.60 -8.16 -3.80
C HIS A 83 2.62 -9.29 -3.86
N GLN A 84 2.18 -10.53 -3.79
CA GLN A 84 3.06 -11.70 -3.73
C GLN A 84 4.09 -11.77 -4.86
N PRO A 85 3.74 -11.47 -6.13
CA PRO A 85 4.75 -11.47 -7.20
C PRO A 85 5.86 -10.45 -7.02
N ALA A 86 5.68 -9.45 -6.15
CA ALA A 86 6.66 -8.41 -5.89
C ALA A 86 7.66 -8.78 -4.79
N ILE A 87 7.87 -10.07 -4.54
CA ILE A 87 8.74 -10.54 -3.46
C ILE A 87 10.15 -9.94 -3.53
N LYS A 88 10.68 -9.73 -4.74
CA LYS A 88 12.02 -9.15 -4.94
C LYS A 88 12.07 -7.67 -4.57
N TYR A 89 10.94 -7.04 -4.36
CA TYR A 89 10.80 -5.62 -4.08
C TYR A 89 10.13 -5.40 -2.73
N ASP A 90 10.35 -6.33 -1.79
CA ASP A 90 9.73 -6.31 -0.47
C ASP A 90 8.20 -6.23 -0.54
N PHE A 91 7.61 -6.92 -1.52
CA PHE A 91 6.16 -6.95 -1.74
C PHE A 91 5.53 -5.58 -2.04
N VAL A 92 6.32 -4.62 -2.50
CA VAL A 92 5.81 -3.30 -2.88
C VAL A 92 5.71 -3.20 -4.39
N CYS A 93 4.57 -2.71 -4.85
CA CYS A 93 4.29 -2.59 -6.27
C CYS A 93 4.85 -1.30 -6.83
N GLU A 94 5.47 -1.39 -7.99
CA GLU A 94 5.91 -0.24 -8.76
C GLU A 94 5.25 -0.27 -10.14
N ARG A 95 5.23 0.85 -10.82
CA ARG A 95 4.56 0.98 -12.10
C ARG A 95 5.03 -0.05 -13.12
N SER A 96 6.32 -0.29 -13.19
CA SER A 96 6.93 -1.12 -14.22
C SER A 96 7.21 -2.55 -13.77
N HIS A 97 6.96 -2.88 -12.51
CA HIS A 97 7.30 -4.20 -12.00
C HIS A 97 6.59 -4.52 -10.70
N GLY A 98 6.59 -5.79 -10.37
CA GLY A 98 6.21 -6.28 -9.05
C GLY A 98 4.88 -6.99 -9.05
N CYS A 99 3.83 -6.30 -8.75
CA CYS A 99 2.54 -6.90 -8.44
C CYS A 99 1.80 -7.44 -9.66
N ALA A 100 0.76 -8.21 -9.39
CA ALA A 100 -0.17 -8.60 -10.44
C ALA A 100 -0.79 -7.35 -11.08
N PRO A 101 -1.10 -7.40 -12.38
CA PRO A 101 -1.68 -6.23 -13.06
C PRO A 101 -2.97 -5.76 -12.39
N VAL A 102 -3.12 -4.45 -12.28
CA VAL A 102 -4.33 -3.81 -11.80
C VAL A 102 -5.13 -3.33 -13.00
N PRO A 103 -6.44 -3.61 -13.08
CA PRO A 103 -7.24 -3.18 -14.23
C PRO A 103 -7.61 -1.69 -14.15
N LEU A 104 -6.63 -0.84 -13.85
CA LEU A 104 -6.80 0.60 -13.73
C LEU A 104 -5.60 1.26 -14.40
N ASP A 105 -5.88 2.25 -15.25
CA ASP A 105 -4.82 3.07 -15.83
C ASP A 105 -4.45 4.22 -14.89
N ASP A 106 -3.40 4.94 -15.26
CA ASP A 106 -2.89 6.06 -14.46
C ASP A 106 -3.94 7.14 -14.25
N GLN A 107 -4.75 7.41 -15.27
CA GLN A 107 -5.79 8.42 -15.19
C GLN A 107 -6.85 8.01 -14.16
N LYS A 108 -7.27 6.76 -14.17
CA LYS A 108 -8.28 6.27 -13.22
C LYS A 108 -7.75 6.28 -11.80
N ILE A 109 -6.48 5.91 -11.61
CA ILE A 109 -5.84 5.98 -10.29
C ILE A 109 -5.82 7.42 -9.80
N ALA A 110 -5.43 8.37 -10.66
CA ALA A 110 -5.42 9.79 -10.30
C ALA A 110 -6.81 10.30 -9.92
N GLU A 111 -7.86 9.89 -10.66
CA GLU A 111 -9.23 10.25 -10.35
C GLU A 111 -9.67 9.72 -8.98
N LEU A 112 -9.34 8.46 -8.69
CA LEU A 112 -9.69 7.86 -7.41
C LEU A 112 -9.00 8.56 -6.24
N GLN A 113 -7.73 8.93 -6.42
CA GLN A 113 -6.98 9.66 -5.40
C GLN A 113 -7.52 11.08 -5.21
N ALA A 114 -7.89 11.74 -6.30
CA ALA A 114 -8.46 13.08 -6.23
C ALA A 114 -9.85 13.09 -5.57
N ALA A 115 -10.55 11.98 -5.63
CA ALA A 115 -11.88 11.82 -5.02
C ALA A 115 -11.82 11.43 -3.53
N ASP A 116 -10.64 11.40 -2.93
CA ASP A 116 -10.49 11.07 -1.50
C ASP A 116 -11.33 12.03 -0.67
N PRO A 117 -12.33 11.53 0.09
CA PRO A 117 -13.24 12.39 0.83
C PRO A 117 -12.58 13.12 2.00
N ARG A 118 -11.34 12.74 2.35
CA ARG A 118 -10.58 13.41 3.40
C ARG A 118 -9.90 14.68 2.91
N CYS A 119 -9.77 14.84 1.59
CA CYS A 119 -9.14 16.03 1.02
C CYS A 119 -10.09 17.21 1.11
N PRO A 120 -9.57 18.42 1.39
CA PRO A 120 -10.42 19.61 1.43
C PRO A 120 -11.05 19.86 0.05
N THR A 121 -12.30 20.27 0.05
CA THR A 121 -12.96 20.74 -1.17
C THR A 121 -12.28 22.02 -1.66
N LYS A 122 -12.03 22.07 -2.92
CA LYS A 122 -11.44 23.24 -3.55
C LYS A 122 -12.51 24.20 -4.06
#